data_b542300997c8f7333f531be841680fd1
#
_entry.id   b542300997c8f7333f531be841680fd1
#
_cell.length_a   1.000
_cell.length_b   1.000
_cell.length_c   1.000
_cell.angle_alpha   90.00
_cell.angle_beta   90.00
_cell.angle_gamma   90.00
#
_symmetry.space_group_name_H-M   'P 1'
#
loop_
_entity.id
_entity.type
_entity.pdbx_description
1 polymer ?
#
loop_
_entity_poly.entity_id
_entity_poly.type
_entity_poly.pdbx_seq_one_letter_code
_entity_poly.pdbx_strand_id
1 'polypeptide(L)'
;MNPRYPAVSHRAVHRCEYCHAPEGIFNLPFEVEHVIPISRAGTDGETNLALACRSCNLHKSDHVTGIDQMGKPAVRLFHPRQDDWEEHFIVELETGRVEGRTDIGRATVACLCMNEPLQLAARRQWISLGFYE
;
A
#
# COMPACT_ATOMS: atom_id res chain seq x y z
N MET A 1 -11.96 12.11 12.63
CA MET A 1 -10.61 11.55 12.34
C MET A 1 -10.32 10.43 13.31
N ASN A 2 -9.67 9.39 12.84
CA ASN A 2 -9.27 8.26 13.67
C ASN A 2 -8.25 8.73 14.73
N PRO A 3 -8.48 8.47 16.02
CA PRO A 3 -7.56 8.92 17.08
C PRO A 3 -6.15 8.29 16.97
N ARG A 4 -6.01 7.20 16.24
CA ARG A 4 -4.70 6.57 15.99
C ARG A 4 -3.93 7.25 14.85
N TYR A 5 -4.58 8.12 14.07
CA TYR A 5 -3.97 8.72 12.89
C TYR A 5 -2.62 9.41 13.18
N PRO A 6 -2.47 10.25 14.22
CA PRO A 6 -1.20 10.93 14.44
C PRO A 6 -0.01 9.95 14.59
N ALA A 7 -0.20 8.90 15.37
CA ALA A 7 0.87 7.91 15.58
C ALA A 7 1.14 7.11 14.32
N VAL A 8 0.09 6.69 13.62
CA VAL A 8 0.21 5.86 12.43
C VAL A 8 0.85 6.66 11.28
N SER A 9 0.40 7.89 11.05
CA SER A 9 0.96 8.73 9.99
C SER A 9 2.41 9.11 10.26
N HIS A 10 2.77 9.38 11.49
CA HIS A 10 4.14 9.67 11.88
C HIS A 10 5.05 8.46 11.61
N ARG A 11 4.64 7.29 12.05
CA ARG A 11 5.37 6.04 11.85
C ARG A 11 5.55 5.73 10.35
N ALA A 12 4.53 6.02 9.54
CA ALA A 12 4.56 5.80 8.09
C ALA A 12 5.35 6.87 7.35
N VAL A 13 5.85 7.88 8.06
CA VAL A 13 6.55 9.04 7.47
C VAL A 13 5.65 9.73 6.43
N HIS A 14 4.35 9.80 6.73
CA HIS A 14 3.33 10.42 5.87
C HIS A 14 3.33 9.88 4.44
N ARG A 15 3.54 8.57 4.29
CA ARG A 15 3.42 7.86 3.01
C ARG A 15 2.45 6.70 3.14
N CYS A 16 1.74 6.41 2.06
CA CYS A 16 0.99 5.16 1.98
C CYS A 16 1.95 3.99 2.17
N GLU A 17 1.65 3.11 3.10
CA GLU A 17 2.56 2.00 3.41
C GLU A 17 2.51 0.87 2.38
N TYR A 18 1.61 0.95 1.41
CA TYR A 18 1.53 0.01 0.30
C TYR A 18 2.19 0.53 -0.97
N CYS A 19 1.76 1.68 -1.49
CA CYS A 19 2.26 2.20 -2.76
C CYS A 19 3.25 3.36 -2.62
N HIS A 20 3.51 3.82 -1.41
CA HIS A 20 4.39 4.95 -1.07
C HIS A 20 3.92 6.31 -1.60
N ALA A 21 2.62 6.47 -1.91
CA ALA A 21 2.07 7.78 -2.28
C ALA A 21 2.38 8.79 -1.16
N PRO A 22 2.85 10.00 -1.50
CA PRO A 22 3.19 11.02 -0.50
C PRO A 22 1.92 11.72 0.00
N GLU A 23 1.63 11.60 1.28
CA GLU A 23 0.41 12.18 1.87
C GLU A 23 0.39 13.71 1.76
N GLY A 24 1.55 14.35 1.86
CA GLY A 24 1.64 15.81 1.94
C GLY A 24 1.12 16.57 0.72
N ILE A 25 1.00 15.92 -0.43
CA ILE A 25 0.47 16.57 -1.64
C ILE A 25 -1.03 16.35 -1.83
N PHE A 26 -1.65 15.60 -0.93
CA PHE A 26 -3.10 15.40 -0.94
C PHE A 26 -3.74 16.44 -0.02
N ASN A 27 -5.00 16.75 -0.26
CA ASN A 27 -5.72 17.72 0.55
C ASN A 27 -6.58 17.07 1.64
N LEU A 28 -6.39 15.78 1.87
CA LEU A 28 -7.05 15.01 2.93
C LEU A 28 -6.05 14.05 3.57
N PRO A 29 -6.16 13.78 4.86
CA PRO A 29 -5.34 12.75 5.49
C PRO A 29 -5.59 11.39 4.84
N PHE A 30 -4.55 10.58 4.79
CA PHE A 30 -4.71 9.17 4.42
C PHE A 30 -5.48 8.43 5.51
N GLU A 31 -5.86 7.21 5.23
CA GLU A 31 -6.70 6.43 6.12
C GLU A 31 -5.86 5.50 7.00
N VAL A 32 -6.29 5.34 8.25
CA VAL A 32 -5.76 4.30 9.13
C VAL A 32 -6.54 3.03 8.82
N GLU A 33 -5.86 2.02 8.28
CA GLU A 33 -6.54 0.79 7.91
C GLU A 33 -6.05 -0.37 8.78
N HIS A 34 -6.93 -1.34 8.98
CA HIS A 34 -6.57 -2.61 9.61
C HIS A 34 -5.97 -3.52 8.54
N VAL A 35 -4.70 -3.90 8.71
CA VAL A 35 -4.04 -4.78 7.72
C VAL A 35 -4.78 -6.10 7.62
N ILE A 36 -5.08 -6.71 8.79
CA ILE A 36 -6.01 -7.82 8.86
C ILE A 36 -7.36 -7.22 9.34
N PRO A 37 -8.41 -7.30 8.54
CA PRO A 37 -9.69 -6.68 8.90
C PRO A 37 -10.26 -7.24 10.20
N ILE A 38 -10.98 -6.40 10.92
CA ILE A 38 -11.70 -6.82 12.13
C ILE A 38 -12.63 -8.01 11.81
N SER A 39 -13.28 -7.99 10.65
CA SER A 39 -14.15 -9.07 10.20
C SER A 39 -13.42 -10.40 9.99
N ARG A 40 -12.09 -10.38 9.96
CA ARG A 40 -11.24 -11.58 9.81
C ARG A 40 -10.36 -11.78 11.04
N ALA A 41 -10.85 -11.39 12.20
CA ALA A 41 -10.17 -11.52 13.49
C ALA A 41 -8.91 -10.65 13.64
N GLY A 42 -8.79 -9.59 12.87
CA GLY A 42 -7.75 -8.59 13.05
C GLY A 42 -7.99 -7.77 14.31
N THR A 43 -6.92 -7.25 14.90
CA THR A 43 -7.00 -6.44 16.11
C THR A 43 -6.96 -4.95 15.77
N ASP A 44 -7.28 -4.11 16.75
CA ASP A 44 -7.15 -2.66 16.68
C ASP A 44 -5.81 -2.17 17.23
N GLY A 45 -4.85 -3.08 17.40
CA GLY A 45 -3.53 -2.77 17.93
C GLY A 45 -2.60 -2.17 16.89
N GLU A 46 -1.57 -1.48 17.36
CA GLU A 46 -0.61 -0.80 16.49
C GLU A 46 0.10 -1.74 15.51
N THR A 47 0.26 -3.00 15.86
CA THR A 47 0.89 -4.01 15.02
C THR A 47 0.00 -4.45 13.86
N ASN A 48 -1.25 -3.99 13.83
CA ASN A 48 -2.21 -4.31 12.77
C ASN A 48 -2.74 -3.05 12.05
N LEU A 49 -2.14 -1.90 12.28
CA LEU A 49 -2.57 -0.66 11.65
C LEU A 49 -1.53 -0.17 10.65
N ALA A 50 -2.01 0.39 9.54
CA ALA A 50 -1.17 0.97 8.51
C ALA A 50 -1.81 2.23 7.95
N LEU A 51 -0.99 3.13 7.45
CA LEU A 51 -1.46 4.30 6.72
C LEU A 51 -1.64 3.91 5.27
N ALA A 52 -2.82 4.15 4.71
CA ALA A 52 -3.11 3.80 3.33
C ALA A 52 -3.75 4.98 2.60
N CYS A 53 -3.31 5.21 1.36
CA CYS A 53 -3.99 6.17 0.50
C CYS A 53 -5.37 5.63 0.12
N ARG A 54 -6.22 6.53 -0.36
CA ARG A 54 -7.59 6.14 -0.69
C ARG A 54 -7.65 5.02 -1.73
N SER A 55 -6.80 5.07 -2.74
CA SER A 55 -6.77 4.04 -3.78
C SER A 55 -6.43 2.67 -3.21
N CYS A 56 -5.35 2.58 -2.45
CA CYS A 56 -4.95 1.30 -1.84
C CYS A 56 -5.99 0.79 -0.86
N ASN A 57 -6.53 1.68 -0.03
CA ASN A 57 -7.54 1.28 0.96
C ASN A 57 -8.81 0.76 0.30
N LEU A 58 -9.30 1.45 -0.74
CA LEU A 58 -10.49 1.01 -1.46
C LEU A 58 -10.29 -0.34 -2.15
N HIS A 59 -9.18 -0.51 -2.85
CA HIS A 59 -8.93 -1.75 -3.59
C HIS A 59 -8.60 -2.92 -2.69
N LYS A 60 -7.91 -2.66 -1.58
CA LYS A 60 -7.65 -3.73 -0.62
C LYS A 60 -8.92 -4.21 0.06
N SER A 61 -9.80 -3.28 0.43
CA SER A 61 -11.06 -3.63 1.10
C SER A 61 -10.78 -4.58 2.28
N ASP A 62 -11.49 -5.70 2.36
CA ASP A 62 -11.30 -6.72 3.41
C ASP A 62 -10.45 -7.91 2.95
N HIS A 63 -9.75 -7.76 1.83
CA HIS A 63 -8.91 -8.82 1.30
C HIS A 63 -7.67 -9.05 2.16
N VAL A 64 -7.33 -10.31 2.38
CA VAL A 64 -6.08 -10.70 3.03
C VAL A 64 -5.22 -11.56 2.12
N THR A 65 -5.79 -11.99 0.97
CA THR A 65 -5.08 -12.74 -0.06
C THR A 65 -5.37 -12.14 -1.42
N GLY A 66 -4.51 -12.43 -2.38
CA GLY A 66 -4.68 -12.06 -3.77
C GLY A 66 -4.17 -13.17 -4.68
N ILE A 67 -4.26 -12.94 -5.98
CA ILE A 67 -3.86 -13.90 -7.00
C ILE A 67 -2.49 -13.48 -7.54
N ASP A 68 -1.53 -14.39 -7.47
CA ASP A 68 -0.28 -14.23 -8.21
C ASP A 68 -0.49 -14.84 -9.60
N GLN A 69 -0.52 -14.00 -10.62
CA GLN A 69 -0.77 -14.42 -12.00
C GLN A 69 0.29 -15.37 -12.55
N MET A 70 1.41 -15.54 -11.85
CA MET A 70 2.46 -16.48 -12.23
C MET A 70 2.25 -17.88 -11.64
N GLY A 71 1.07 -18.17 -11.08
CA GLY A 71 0.68 -19.51 -10.77
C GLY A 71 0.05 -19.81 -9.42
N LYS A 72 -0.08 -18.85 -8.53
CA LYS A 72 -0.65 -19.10 -7.20
C LYS A 72 -1.97 -18.38 -7.01
N PRO A 73 -3.07 -19.12 -6.72
CA PRO A 73 -4.41 -18.52 -6.66
C PRO A 73 -4.75 -17.82 -5.34
N ALA A 74 -4.02 -18.10 -4.26
CA ALA A 74 -4.30 -17.49 -2.97
C ALA A 74 -2.99 -17.26 -2.24
N VAL A 75 -2.46 -16.03 -2.38
CA VAL A 75 -1.21 -15.61 -1.75
C VAL A 75 -1.56 -14.52 -0.75
N ARG A 76 -1.01 -14.59 0.47
CA ARG A 76 -1.24 -13.54 1.43
C ARG A 76 -0.71 -12.20 0.90
N LEU A 77 -1.38 -11.11 1.27
CA LEU A 77 -0.95 -9.79 0.86
C LEU A 77 0.22 -9.30 1.73
N PHE A 78 0.95 -8.33 1.20
CA PHE A 78 2.01 -7.64 1.94
C PHE A 78 1.47 -7.06 3.24
N HIS A 79 2.22 -7.26 4.33
CA HIS A 79 1.85 -6.76 5.66
C HIS A 79 2.87 -5.72 6.11
N PRO A 80 2.53 -4.42 6.11
CA PRO A 80 3.52 -3.35 6.39
C PRO A 80 4.21 -3.44 7.75
N ARG A 81 3.60 -4.13 8.73
CA ARG A 81 4.22 -4.28 10.05
C ARG A 81 5.16 -5.46 10.15
N GLN A 82 5.01 -6.46 9.28
CA GLN A 82 5.75 -7.73 9.36
C GLN A 82 6.75 -7.91 8.24
N ASP A 83 6.49 -7.32 7.08
CA ASP A 83 7.28 -7.52 5.88
C ASP A 83 8.11 -6.28 5.55
N ASP A 84 9.20 -6.50 4.84
CA ASP A 84 10.07 -5.44 4.36
C ASP A 84 9.67 -5.07 2.93
N TRP A 85 9.36 -3.80 2.69
CA TRP A 85 8.82 -3.35 1.41
C TRP A 85 9.76 -3.64 0.23
N GLU A 86 11.05 -3.37 0.38
CA GLU A 86 12.03 -3.55 -0.68
C GLU A 86 12.26 -5.01 -1.04
N GLU A 87 11.92 -5.92 -0.14
CA GLU A 87 12.00 -7.35 -0.42
C GLU A 87 10.93 -7.79 -1.42
N HIS A 88 9.79 -7.11 -1.42
CA HIS A 88 8.62 -7.50 -2.21
C HIS A 88 8.33 -6.61 -3.40
N PHE A 89 8.86 -5.39 -3.43
CA PHE A 89 8.55 -4.41 -4.47
C PHE A 89 9.78 -3.66 -4.94
N ILE A 90 9.70 -3.18 -6.19
CA ILE A 90 10.64 -2.20 -6.73
C ILE A 90 9.86 -1.27 -7.66
N VAL A 91 10.26 0.00 -7.72
CA VAL A 91 9.62 0.98 -8.59
C VAL A 91 10.52 1.27 -9.79
N GLU A 92 9.93 1.20 -10.98
CA GLU A 92 10.60 1.63 -12.20
C GLU A 92 10.38 3.13 -12.34
N LEU A 93 11.45 3.90 -12.18
CA LEU A 93 11.35 5.35 -12.07
C LEU A 93 10.90 6.03 -13.37
N GLU A 94 11.16 5.43 -14.53
CA GLU A 94 10.76 6.01 -15.81
C GLU A 94 9.25 5.93 -16.05
N THR A 95 8.65 4.81 -15.66
CA THR A 95 7.22 4.56 -15.91
C THR A 95 6.33 4.80 -14.71
N GLY A 96 6.92 4.86 -13.52
CA GLY A 96 6.16 4.89 -12.25
C GLY A 96 5.59 3.54 -11.86
N ARG A 97 5.96 2.47 -12.54
CA ARG A 97 5.41 1.15 -12.32
C ARG A 97 5.98 0.53 -11.05
N VAL A 98 5.12 -0.05 -10.23
CA VAL A 98 5.54 -0.86 -9.07
C VAL A 98 5.58 -2.32 -9.51
N GLU A 99 6.77 -2.93 -9.42
CA GLU A 99 6.93 -4.34 -9.76
C GLU A 99 6.95 -5.18 -8.49
N GLY A 100 6.20 -6.27 -8.48
CA GLY A 100 6.29 -7.26 -7.42
C GLY A 100 7.51 -8.14 -7.64
N ARG A 101 8.36 -8.27 -6.62
CA ARG A 101 9.58 -9.08 -6.68
C ARG A 101 9.36 -10.51 -6.18
N THR A 102 8.24 -10.74 -5.54
CA THR A 102 7.85 -12.02 -4.94
C THR A 102 6.41 -12.30 -5.28
N ASP A 103 5.93 -13.52 -4.99
CA ASP A 103 4.51 -13.85 -5.12
C ASP A 103 3.64 -12.93 -4.26
N ILE A 104 4.08 -12.62 -3.04
CA ILE A 104 3.40 -11.67 -2.16
C ILE A 104 3.32 -10.29 -2.81
N GLY A 105 4.44 -9.80 -3.34
CA GLY A 105 4.48 -8.50 -4.01
C GLY A 105 3.58 -8.45 -5.24
N ARG A 106 3.64 -9.47 -6.09
CA ARG A 106 2.82 -9.52 -7.30
C ARG A 106 1.32 -9.60 -6.97
N ALA A 107 0.95 -10.42 -6.01
CA ALA A 107 -0.45 -10.52 -5.58
C ALA A 107 -0.95 -9.19 -5.01
N THR A 108 -0.12 -8.50 -4.25
CA THR A 108 -0.46 -7.20 -3.66
C THR A 108 -0.61 -6.12 -4.73
N VAL A 109 0.33 -6.02 -5.67
CA VAL A 109 0.24 -5.07 -6.79
C VAL A 109 -1.07 -5.26 -7.56
N ALA A 110 -1.41 -6.50 -7.86
CA ALA A 110 -2.64 -6.81 -8.60
C ALA A 110 -3.90 -6.49 -7.77
N CYS A 111 -3.94 -6.93 -6.53
CA CYS A 111 -5.12 -6.73 -5.66
C CYS A 111 -5.38 -5.24 -5.41
N LEU A 112 -4.34 -4.45 -5.18
CA LEU A 112 -4.47 -3.04 -4.88
C LEU A 112 -4.46 -2.15 -6.13
N CYS A 113 -4.41 -2.75 -7.32
CA CYS A 113 -4.46 -2.03 -8.59
C CYS A 113 -3.40 -0.91 -8.69
N MET A 114 -2.18 -1.21 -8.25
CA MET A 114 -1.14 -0.19 -8.12
C MET A 114 -0.64 0.38 -9.44
N ASN A 115 -0.89 -0.30 -10.56
CA ASN A 115 -0.37 0.09 -11.87
C ASN A 115 -1.46 0.45 -12.89
N GLU A 116 -2.64 0.81 -12.42
CA GLU A 116 -3.67 1.34 -13.31
C GLU A 116 -3.23 2.68 -13.89
N PRO A 117 -3.78 3.11 -15.03
CA PRO A 117 -3.30 4.32 -15.72
C PRO A 117 -3.21 5.57 -14.84
N LEU A 118 -4.18 5.80 -13.97
CA LEU A 118 -4.16 6.96 -13.08
C LEU A 118 -3.08 6.85 -12.02
N GLN A 119 -2.84 5.66 -11.47
CA GLN A 119 -1.79 5.44 -10.49
C GLN A 119 -0.42 5.63 -11.12
N LEU A 120 -0.22 5.14 -12.33
CA LEU A 120 1.05 5.34 -13.05
C LEU A 120 1.28 6.81 -13.34
N ALA A 121 0.28 7.51 -13.85
CA ALA A 121 0.38 8.93 -14.17
C ALA A 121 0.73 9.75 -12.92
N ALA A 122 0.03 9.51 -11.83
CA ALA A 122 0.27 10.20 -10.57
C ALA A 122 1.70 9.93 -10.06
N ARG A 123 2.11 8.66 -10.07
CA ARG A 123 3.44 8.29 -9.54
C ARG A 123 4.56 8.88 -10.37
N ARG A 124 4.42 8.92 -11.70
CA ARG A 124 5.40 9.61 -12.55
C ARG A 124 5.55 11.08 -12.16
N GLN A 125 4.43 11.76 -11.88
CA GLN A 125 4.45 13.16 -11.45
C GLN A 125 5.16 13.30 -10.10
N TRP A 126 4.86 12.46 -9.14
CA TRP A 126 5.50 12.52 -7.82
C TRP A 126 7.01 12.29 -7.93
N ILE A 127 7.43 11.33 -8.75
CA ILE A 127 8.85 11.06 -9.00
C ILE A 127 9.51 12.29 -9.63
N SER A 128 8.90 12.84 -10.67
CA SER A 128 9.41 14.00 -11.40
C SER A 128 9.58 15.24 -10.50
N LEU A 129 8.67 15.42 -9.56
CA LEU A 129 8.69 16.57 -8.65
C LEU A 129 9.53 16.34 -7.40
N GLY A 130 10.12 15.16 -7.24
CA GLY A 130 10.93 14.84 -6.06
C GLY A 130 10.14 14.50 -4.81
N PHE A 131 8.86 14.17 -4.95
CA PHE A 131 8.01 13.82 -3.80
C PHE A 131 7.92 12.32 -3.54
N TYR A 132 8.56 11.52 -4.36
CA TYR A 132 8.46 10.06 -4.26
C TYR A 132 9.83 9.45 -4.02
N GLU A 133 9.91 8.61 -3.00
CA GLU A 133 11.13 7.88 -2.67
C GLU A 133 10.89 6.38 -2.59
#